data_60c1e49c488590e2e096a4bd823e0fb7
#
_entry.id   60c1e49c488590e2e096a4bd823e0fb7
#
_cell.length_a   1.000
_cell.length_b   1.000
_cell.length_c   1.000
_cell.angle_alpha   90.00
_cell.angle_beta   90.00
_cell.angle_gamma   90.00
#
_symmetry.space_group_name_H-M   'P 1'
#
loop_
_entity.id
_entity.type
_entity.pdbx_description
1 polymer ?
#
loop_
_entity_poly.entity_id
_entity_poly.type
_entity_poly.pdbx_seq_one_letter_code
_entity_poly.pdbx_strand_id
1 'polypeptide(L)'
;MKLVVLAISLALTACSTLVPVSMTFPEAPGRQAQVACPNLQKLKDDALLSDVSRTITINYSTYYECAVKTDAWIEWYEIQRRIFEGVGK
;
A
#
# COMPACT_ATOMS: atom_id res chain seq x y z
N MET A 1 48.73 18.80 -26.25
CA MET A 1 48.40 17.39 -25.92
C MET A 1 48.19 17.16 -24.44
N LYS A 2 49.06 17.61 -23.57
CA LYS A 2 48.89 17.40 -22.12
C LYS A 2 47.64 18.07 -21.54
N LEU A 3 47.25 19.26 -22.01
CA LEU A 3 46.04 19.98 -21.59
C LEU A 3 44.75 19.29 -22.04
N VAL A 4 44.75 18.67 -23.21
CA VAL A 4 43.59 17.96 -23.75
C VAL A 4 43.33 16.67 -22.98
N VAL A 5 44.38 15.96 -22.61
CA VAL A 5 44.27 14.73 -21.77
C VAL A 5 43.75 15.06 -20.37
N LEU A 6 44.18 16.20 -19.80
CA LEU A 6 43.69 16.65 -18.48
C LEU A 6 42.22 17.05 -18.51
N ALA A 7 41.76 17.70 -19.58
CA ALA A 7 40.38 18.07 -19.77
C ALA A 7 39.45 16.83 -19.93
N ILE A 8 39.90 15.82 -20.65
CA ILE A 8 39.17 14.56 -20.84
C ILE A 8 39.06 13.79 -19.51
N SER A 9 40.11 13.78 -18.70
CA SER A 9 40.09 13.13 -17.39
C SER A 9 39.13 13.80 -16.40
N LEU A 10 38.98 15.11 -16.42
CA LEU A 10 38.02 15.86 -15.61
C LEU A 10 36.57 15.63 -16.05
N ALA A 11 36.32 15.43 -17.35
CA ALA A 11 34.97 15.13 -17.85
C ALA A 11 34.49 13.75 -17.45
N LEU A 12 35.38 12.77 -17.33
CA LEU A 12 35.06 11.40 -16.92
C LEU A 12 34.70 11.28 -15.43
N THR A 13 35.25 12.15 -14.58
CA THR A 13 34.91 12.16 -13.14
C THR A 13 33.55 12.79 -12.85
N ALA A 14 33.00 13.63 -13.74
CA ALA A 14 31.70 14.24 -13.58
C ALA A 14 30.52 13.25 -13.76
N CYS A 15 30.75 12.08 -14.38
CA CYS A 15 29.72 11.05 -14.61
C CYS A 15 29.57 10.07 -13.44
N SER A 16 30.37 10.18 -12.40
CA SER A 16 30.35 9.24 -11.25
C SER A 16 29.58 9.75 -10.04
N THR A 17 28.69 10.75 -10.21
CA THR A 17 27.83 11.23 -9.14
C THR A 17 26.75 10.20 -8.86
N LEU A 18 26.86 9.54 -7.71
CA LEU A 18 25.83 8.65 -7.21
C LEU A 18 24.61 9.47 -6.77
N VAL A 19 23.46 9.19 -7.38
CA VAL A 19 22.21 9.75 -6.90
C VAL A 19 21.83 9.01 -5.60
N PRO A 20 21.69 9.70 -4.46
CA PRO A 20 21.33 9.04 -3.22
C PRO A 20 19.92 8.42 -3.36
N VAL A 21 19.82 7.12 -3.19
CA VAL A 21 18.54 6.43 -3.12
C VAL A 21 17.92 6.73 -1.77
N SER A 22 16.86 7.52 -1.77
CA SER A 22 16.08 7.81 -0.58
C SER A 22 15.30 6.54 -0.19
N MET A 23 15.67 5.92 0.92
CA MET A 23 14.91 4.81 1.50
C MET A 23 13.74 5.38 2.29
N THR A 24 12.62 5.60 1.61
CA THR A 24 11.35 5.93 2.25
C THR A 24 10.49 4.69 2.35
N PHE A 25 9.78 4.57 3.47
CA PHE A 25 8.81 3.50 3.63
C PHE A 25 7.72 3.62 2.54
N PRO A 26 7.32 2.52 1.89
CA PRO A 26 6.27 2.59 0.87
C PRO A 26 4.98 3.19 1.43
N GLU A 27 4.36 4.06 0.65
CA GLU A 27 3.09 4.64 1.03
C GLU A 27 2.01 3.56 1.09
N ALA A 28 1.36 3.45 2.23
CA ALA A 28 0.28 2.49 2.44
C ALA A 28 -0.96 2.86 1.63
N PRO A 29 -1.92 1.92 1.43
CA PRO A 29 -3.21 2.25 0.85
C PRO A 29 -3.87 3.41 1.58
N GLY A 30 -4.80 4.11 0.93
CA GLY A 30 -5.46 5.29 1.46
C GLY A 30 -5.94 5.13 2.91
N ARG A 31 -6.10 6.25 3.61
CA ARG A 31 -6.42 6.28 5.05
C ARG A 31 -7.61 5.39 5.45
N GLN A 32 -8.61 5.28 4.58
CA GLN A 32 -9.78 4.45 4.84
C GLN A 32 -9.42 2.97 4.98
N ALA A 33 -8.46 2.48 4.21
CA ALA A 33 -7.99 1.11 4.31
C ALA A 33 -7.18 0.85 5.58
N GLN A 34 -6.65 1.89 6.20
CA GLN A 34 -5.84 1.80 7.43
C GLN A 34 -6.69 1.79 8.70
N VAL A 35 -7.97 2.10 8.59
CA VAL A 35 -8.89 2.07 9.73
C VAL A 35 -9.37 0.64 9.96
N ALA A 36 -9.32 0.19 11.21
CA ALA A 36 -9.79 -1.14 11.57
C ALA A 36 -11.26 -1.34 11.20
N CYS A 37 -11.60 -2.58 10.83
CA CYS A 37 -12.99 -2.92 10.54
C CYS A 37 -13.84 -2.87 11.82
N PRO A 38 -15.07 -2.31 11.75
CA PRO A 38 -15.98 -2.37 12.89
C PRO A 38 -16.38 -3.81 13.22
N ASN A 39 -16.71 -4.05 14.47
CA ASN A 39 -17.23 -5.34 14.87
C ASN A 39 -18.65 -5.55 14.30
N LEU A 40 -18.96 -6.77 13.94
CA LEU A 40 -20.30 -7.14 13.55
C LEU A 40 -21.26 -7.03 14.75
N GLN A 41 -22.49 -6.66 14.48
CA GLN A 41 -23.52 -6.57 15.50
C GLN A 41 -23.95 -7.97 15.93
N LYS A 42 -24.14 -8.14 17.23
CA LYS A 42 -24.69 -9.36 17.83
C LYS A 42 -26.17 -9.21 18.10
N LEU A 43 -26.93 -10.28 17.90
CA LEU A 43 -28.30 -10.33 18.27
C LEU A 43 -28.44 -10.50 19.78
N LYS A 44 -29.49 -9.89 20.36
CA LYS A 44 -29.92 -10.14 21.73
C LYS A 44 -30.70 -11.44 21.81
N ASP A 45 -30.73 -12.06 23.00
CA ASP A 45 -31.43 -13.35 23.22
C ASP A 45 -32.94 -13.26 22.96
N ASP A 46 -33.53 -12.06 23.14
CA ASP A 46 -34.96 -11.78 22.94
C ASP A 46 -35.24 -11.08 21.59
N ALA A 47 -34.32 -11.19 20.63
CA ALA A 47 -34.45 -10.52 19.34
C ALA A 47 -35.69 -10.98 18.56
N LEU A 48 -36.38 -10.00 17.99
CA LEU A 48 -37.50 -10.23 17.08
C LEU A 48 -36.98 -10.52 15.66
N LEU A 49 -37.84 -11.08 14.82
CA LEU A 49 -37.51 -11.35 13.42
C LEU A 49 -37.07 -10.07 12.68
N SER A 50 -37.70 -8.92 13.00
CA SER A 50 -37.31 -7.63 12.46
C SER A 50 -35.89 -7.21 12.87
N ASP A 51 -35.48 -7.55 14.10
CA ASP A 51 -34.11 -7.28 14.58
C ASP A 51 -33.09 -8.16 13.84
N VAL A 52 -33.42 -9.41 13.60
CA VAL A 52 -32.60 -10.34 12.83
C VAL A 52 -32.38 -9.80 11.42
N SER A 53 -33.44 -9.42 10.73
CA SER A 53 -33.36 -8.86 9.37
C SER A 53 -32.50 -7.62 9.31
N ARG A 54 -32.67 -6.68 10.27
CA ARG A 54 -31.88 -5.46 10.36
C ARG A 54 -30.41 -5.76 10.62
N THR A 55 -30.11 -6.65 11.53
CA THR A 55 -28.74 -7.03 11.88
C THR A 55 -28.04 -7.69 10.70
N ILE A 56 -28.70 -8.56 9.96
CA ILE A 56 -28.15 -9.18 8.75
C ILE A 56 -27.78 -8.10 7.73
N THR A 57 -28.66 -7.16 7.47
CA THR A 57 -28.43 -6.08 6.51
C THR A 57 -27.23 -5.21 6.91
N ILE A 58 -27.16 -4.81 8.17
CA ILE A 58 -26.07 -3.99 8.70
C ILE A 58 -24.76 -4.77 8.64
N ASN A 59 -24.75 -6.02 9.08
CA ASN A 59 -23.55 -6.86 9.10
C ASN A 59 -23.05 -7.17 7.69
N TYR A 60 -23.93 -7.37 6.75
CA TYR A 60 -23.56 -7.58 5.35
C TYR A 60 -22.85 -6.32 4.78
N SER A 61 -23.39 -5.14 5.05
CA SER A 61 -22.77 -3.88 4.64
C SER A 61 -21.39 -3.69 5.30
N THR A 62 -21.31 -3.94 6.61
CA THR A 62 -20.04 -3.84 7.36
C THR A 62 -19.01 -4.82 6.83
N TYR A 63 -19.40 -6.05 6.54
CA TYR A 63 -18.51 -7.04 5.92
C TYR A 63 -18.01 -6.58 4.56
N TYR A 64 -18.89 -6.08 3.71
CA TYR A 64 -18.52 -5.60 2.38
C TYR A 64 -17.50 -4.46 2.44
N GLU A 65 -17.72 -3.48 3.30
CA GLU A 65 -16.76 -2.38 3.50
C GLU A 65 -15.40 -2.89 3.99
N CYS A 66 -15.40 -3.88 4.87
CA CYS A 66 -14.19 -4.51 5.35
C CYS A 66 -13.47 -5.30 4.25
N ALA A 67 -14.21 -6.02 3.42
CA ALA A 67 -13.65 -6.74 2.28
C ALA A 67 -12.94 -5.82 1.30
N VAL A 68 -13.53 -4.66 1.00
CA VAL A 68 -12.92 -3.63 0.13
C VAL A 68 -11.58 -3.15 0.71
N LYS A 69 -11.50 -2.94 2.02
CA LYS A 69 -10.22 -2.56 2.68
C LYS A 69 -9.17 -3.66 2.55
N THR A 70 -9.56 -4.90 2.75
CA THR A 70 -8.66 -6.06 2.60
C THR A 70 -8.15 -6.16 1.17
N ASP A 71 -9.02 -6.01 0.18
CA ASP A 71 -8.64 -6.02 -1.23
C ASP A 71 -7.64 -4.90 -1.55
N ALA A 72 -7.81 -3.72 -0.98
CA ALA A 72 -6.88 -2.61 -1.15
C ALA A 72 -5.48 -2.94 -0.61
N TRP A 73 -5.38 -3.62 0.52
CA TRP A 73 -4.11 -4.08 1.08
C TRP A 73 -3.45 -5.17 0.22
N ILE A 74 -4.23 -6.10 -0.31
CA ILE A 74 -3.75 -7.15 -1.19
C ILE A 74 -3.19 -6.53 -2.47
N GLU A 75 -3.91 -5.61 -3.09
CA GLU A 75 -3.45 -4.90 -4.29
C GLU A 75 -2.17 -4.11 -4.01
N TRP A 76 -2.12 -3.37 -2.90
CA TRP A 76 -0.92 -2.65 -2.48
C TRP A 76 0.28 -3.59 -2.33
N TYR A 77 0.10 -4.72 -1.66
CA TYR A 77 1.15 -5.73 -1.49
C TYR A 77 1.68 -6.24 -2.83
N GLU A 78 0.78 -6.60 -3.74
CA GLU A 78 1.15 -7.09 -5.07
C GLU A 78 1.92 -6.04 -5.88
N ILE A 79 1.54 -4.77 -5.77
CA ILE A 79 2.26 -3.66 -6.40
C ILE A 79 3.68 -3.55 -5.82
N GLN A 80 3.81 -3.54 -4.49
CA GLN A 80 5.11 -3.44 -3.83
C GLN A 80 6.02 -4.62 -4.18
N ARG A 81 5.45 -5.80 -4.22
CA ARG A 81 6.17 -7.01 -4.62
C ARG A 81 6.72 -6.90 -6.05
N ARG A 82 5.92 -6.46 -6.99
CA ARG A 82 6.36 -6.26 -8.39
C ARG A 82 7.47 -5.22 -8.49
N ILE A 83 7.37 -4.13 -7.74
CA ILE A 83 8.43 -3.11 -7.69
C ILE A 83 9.72 -3.70 -7.15
N PHE A 84 9.64 -4.42 -6.06
CA PHE A 84 10.80 -5.08 -5.44
C PHE A 84 11.47 -6.08 -6.39
N GLU A 85 10.69 -6.94 -7.02
CA GLU A 85 11.18 -7.93 -7.98
C GLU A 85 11.79 -7.25 -9.22
N GLY A 86 11.23 -6.12 -9.66
CA GLY A 86 11.74 -5.34 -10.78
C GLY A 86 13.09 -4.67 -10.49
N VAL A 87 13.32 -4.23 -9.27
CA VAL A 87 14.59 -3.60 -8.84
C VAL A 87 15.72 -4.63 -8.72
N GLY A 88 15.39 -5.87 -8.39
CA GLY A 88 16.36 -6.96 -8.26
C GLY A 88 16.87 -7.51 -9.58
N LYS A 89 16.36 -7.04 -10.70
CA LYS A 89 16.81 -7.39 -12.06
C LYS A 89 17.68 -6.27 -12.62
#